data_fcf9c0279445a23b97f350dfa69d342a
#
_entry.id   fcf9c0279445a23b97f350dfa69d342a
#
_cell.length_a   1.000
_cell.length_b   1.000
_cell.length_c   1.000
_cell.angle_alpha   90.00
_cell.angle_beta   90.00
_cell.angle_gamma   90.00
#
_symmetry.space_group_name_H-M   'P 1'
#
loop_
_entity.id
_entity.type
_entity.pdbx_description
1 polymer ?
#
loop_
_entity_poly.entity_id
_entity_poly.type
_entity_poly.pdbx_seq_one_letter_code
_entity_poly.pdbx_strand_id
1 'polypeptide(L)'
;VVFTIACSVKKDTFLSRNSHAVSTEFNVLYNGELALQAGINDLKTNYNDDFWQTLPIERMQITSETLLPGQTRNPNFERSETKAIKAIQKHSMNIGGTEKNPQIDEAHLMLGKARYYDQRFIPALEAFNYILYKYPSSDKIYEAKVWREKTNVRLENDELAIFNLKRLLKDIKFKDQIVADANAILAQAYLNIEVKDTAIAHIKVAREFTKDKEEKARYNFILGQLYEQLGYQDSAYAAYQSVIDMKRSSPRRYVIQAHARQAAQFDVTKGDTIAFMEKYTKLLEDRENRPFLDVLNHQVALFYEKNKLPENSKKYYNASLKKRTDDKYLIASNYRNMADIYFDDAKYSQAFSYYDSTLVQLNPRTRE
;
A
#
# COMPACT_ATOMS: atom_id res chain seq x y z
N VAL A 1 -20.05 -16.51 51.75
CA VAL A 1 -19.93 -17.54 50.69
C VAL A 1 -20.01 -16.80 49.36
N VAL A 2 -18.87 -16.62 48.71
CA VAL A 2 -18.80 -16.03 47.36
C VAL A 2 -19.12 -17.17 46.40
N PHE A 3 -20.31 -17.19 45.83
CA PHE A 3 -20.64 -18.08 44.71
C PHE A 3 -19.91 -17.56 43.49
N THR A 4 -18.76 -18.13 43.14
CA THR A 4 -18.18 -17.99 41.82
C THR A 4 -19.06 -18.76 40.84
N ILE A 5 -19.98 -18.06 40.18
CA ILE A 5 -20.72 -18.63 39.05
C ILE A 5 -19.70 -18.77 37.92
N ALA A 6 -19.12 -19.97 37.81
CA ALA A 6 -18.29 -20.32 36.66
C ALA A 6 -19.20 -20.41 35.43
N CYS A 7 -19.18 -19.40 34.56
CA CYS A 7 -19.86 -19.44 33.28
C CYS A 7 -19.25 -20.55 32.44
N SER A 8 -20.06 -21.54 32.06
CA SER A 8 -19.61 -22.69 31.28
C SER A 8 -19.94 -22.52 29.80
N VAL A 9 -18.97 -22.74 28.90
CA VAL A 9 -19.19 -22.77 27.47
C VAL A 9 -20.17 -23.85 26.98
N LYS A 10 -20.49 -24.82 27.86
CA LYS A 10 -21.43 -25.93 27.57
C LYS A 10 -22.89 -25.61 27.94
N LYS A 11 -23.15 -24.50 28.61
CA LYS A 11 -24.50 -24.12 29.10
C LYS A 11 -25.06 -22.97 28.26
N ASP A 12 -26.15 -23.23 27.53
CA ASP A 12 -26.88 -22.20 26.78
C ASP A 12 -27.79 -21.37 27.66
N THR A 13 -27.20 -20.62 28.59
CA THR A 13 -27.93 -19.68 29.46
C THR A 13 -27.62 -18.25 29.07
N PHE A 14 -28.55 -17.31 29.28
CA PHE A 14 -28.34 -15.89 29.01
C PHE A 14 -27.07 -15.33 29.67
N LEU A 15 -26.85 -15.66 30.95
CA LEU A 15 -25.66 -15.21 31.67
C LEU A 15 -24.36 -15.80 31.09
N SER A 16 -24.37 -17.07 30.71
CA SER A 16 -23.19 -17.71 30.10
C SER A 16 -22.85 -17.09 28.75
N ARG A 17 -23.83 -16.93 27.85
CA ARG A 17 -23.65 -16.29 26.56
C ARG A 17 -23.09 -14.88 26.69
N ASN A 18 -23.72 -14.02 27.50
CA ASN A 18 -23.26 -12.64 27.64
C ASN A 18 -21.89 -12.54 28.30
N SER A 19 -21.60 -13.35 29.32
CA SER A 19 -20.28 -13.37 29.98
C SER A 19 -19.17 -13.76 28.98
N HIS A 20 -19.39 -14.79 28.18
CA HIS A 20 -18.42 -15.18 27.16
C HIS A 20 -18.31 -14.14 26.05
N ALA A 21 -19.41 -13.57 25.55
CA ALA A 21 -19.40 -12.53 24.52
C ALA A 21 -18.63 -11.29 24.98
N VAL A 22 -18.95 -10.73 26.14
CA VAL A 22 -18.28 -9.56 26.72
C VAL A 22 -16.79 -9.83 26.99
N SER A 23 -16.47 -11.01 27.56
CA SER A 23 -15.07 -11.38 27.79
C SER A 23 -14.29 -11.54 26.50
N THR A 24 -14.93 -12.08 25.46
CA THR A 24 -14.30 -12.21 24.13
C THR A 24 -14.03 -10.84 23.52
N GLU A 25 -15.04 -10.00 23.45
CA GLU A 25 -14.97 -8.68 22.82
C GLU A 25 -13.94 -7.77 23.50
N PHE A 26 -14.15 -7.47 24.79
CA PHE A 26 -13.41 -6.43 25.50
C PHE A 26 -12.05 -6.87 26.06
N ASN A 27 -11.86 -8.16 26.36
CA ASN A 27 -10.60 -8.62 26.95
C ASN A 27 -9.70 -9.35 25.95
N VAL A 28 -10.27 -10.03 24.96
CA VAL A 28 -9.48 -10.86 24.05
C VAL A 28 -9.33 -10.22 22.68
N LEU A 29 -10.44 -9.93 21.99
CA LEU A 29 -10.41 -9.38 20.64
C LEU A 29 -9.88 -7.95 20.61
N TYR A 30 -10.31 -7.11 21.55
CA TYR A 30 -9.79 -5.74 21.65
C TYR A 30 -8.25 -5.69 21.72
N ASN A 31 -7.64 -6.51 22.59
CA ASN A 31 -6.18 -6.58 22.70
C ASN A 31 -5.51 -7.24 21.48
N GLY A 32 -6.23 -8.14 20.80
CA GLY A 32 -5.79 -8.75 19.55
C GLY A 32 -5.79 -7.75 18.40
N GLU A 33 -6.84 -6.95 18.30
CA GLU A 33 -6.98 -5.90 17.29
C GLU A 33 -5.93 -4.79 17.47
N LEU A 34 -5.67 -4.35 18.71
CA LEU A 34 -4.58 -3.40 18.98
C LEU A 34 -3.23 -3.94 18.49
N ALA A 35 -2.94 -5.22 18.69
CA ALA A 35 -1.73 -5.84 18.21
C ALA A 35 -1.72 -5.93 16.68
N LEU A 36 -2.85 -6.30 16.05
CA LEU A 36 -2.99 -6.35 14.60
C LEU A 36 -2.71 -5.00 13.96
N GLN A 37 -3.32 -3.93 14.49
CA GLN A 37 -3.12 -2.58 13.99
C GLN A 37 -1.69 -2.08 14.19
N ALA A 38 -1.05 -2.42 15.31
CA ALA A 38 0.36 -2.12 15.53
C ALA A 38 1.25 -2.79 14.47
N GLY A 39 1.03 -4.07 14.18
CA GLY A 39 1.76 -4.79 13.14
C GLY A 39 1.53 -4.22 11.73
N ILE A 40 0.30 -3.85 11.40
CA ILE A 40 -0.03 -3.19 10.11
C ILE A 40 0.66 -1.83 10.00
N ASN A 41 0.68 -1.05 11.07
CA ASN A 41 1.38 0.24 11.09
C ASN A 41 2.89 0.06 10.93
N ASP A 42 3.49 -0.94 11.56
CA ASP A 42 4.91 -1.30 11.38
C ASP A 42 5.21 -1.62 9.90
N LEU A 43 4.37 -2.45 9.26
CA LEU A 43 4.52 -2.77 7.85
C LEU A 43 4.42 -1.51 6.97
N LYS A 44 3.41 -0.67 7.20
CA LYS A 44 3.20 0.56 6.42
C LYS A 44 4.34 1.57 6.61
N THR A 45 4.89 1.68 7.82
CA THR A 45 5.96 2.62 8.15
C THR A 45 7.30 2.19 7.55
N ASN A 46 7.57 0.88 7.55
CA ASN A 46 8.82 0.31 7.02
C ASN A 46 8.77 0.04 5.51
N TYR A 47 7.60 0.24 4.87
CA TYR A 47 7.45 0.03 3.44
C TYR A 47 8.00 1.22 2.65
N ASN A 48 9.01 0.96 1.83
CA ASN A 48 9.57 1.95 0.90
C ASN A 48 8.92 1.81 -0.47
N ASP A 49 8.21 2.86 -0.89
CA ASP A 49 7.63 2.92 -2.23
C ASP A 49 8.72 3.13 -3.29
N ASP A 50 8.76 2.26 -4.29
CA ASP A 50 9.56 2.47 -5.49
C ASP A 50 8.74 3.29 -6.51
N PHE A 51 8.95 4.59 -6.53
CA PHE A 51 8.24 5.51 -7.43
C PHE A 51 8.70 5.42 -8.90
N TRP A 52 9.75 4.67 -9.20
CA TRP A 52 10.19 4.38 -10.57
C TRP A 52 9.33 3.32 -11.24
N GLN A 53 8.65 2.51 -10.45
CA GLN A 53 7.71 1.49 -10.91
C GLN A 53 6.26 1.87 -10.58
N THR A 54 5.30 1.16 -11.19
CA THR A 54 3.90 1.29 -10.75
C THR A 54 3.77 0.79 -9.33
N LEU A 55 3.25 1.66 -8.45
CA LEU A 55 3.06 1.28 -7.07
C LEU A 55 2.03 0.15 -6.95
N PRO A 56 2.28 -0.86 -6.11
CA PRO A 56 1.26 -1.86 -5.80
C PRO A 56 0.11 -1.23 -5.02
N ILE A 57 -1.07 -1.80 -5.13
CA ILE A 57 -2.25 -1.34 -4.40
C ILE A 57 -1.99 -1.42 -2.88
N GLU A 58 -1.45 -2.55 -2.42
CA GLU A 58 -1.16 -2.76 -1.00
C GLU A 58 0.33 -2.60 -0.68
N ARG A 59 0.63 -1.88 0.40
CA ARG A 59 1.99 -1.69 0.94
C ARG A 59 2.39 -2.89 1.79
N MET A 60 2.78 -3.96 1.15
CA MET A 60 3.34 -5.14 1.80
C MET A 60 4.36 -5.79 0.86
N GLN A 61 5.62 -5.77 1.27
CA GLN A 61 6.67 -6.50 0.57
C GLN A 61 6.56 -7.99 0.89
N ILE A 62 6.43 -8.79 -0.15
CA ILE A 62 6.45 -10.25 -0.01
C ILE A 62 7.91 -10.70 0.08
N THR A 63 8.21 -11.54 1.06
CA THR A 63 9.53 -12.16 1.19
C THR A 63 9.46 -13.62 0.75
N SER A 64 10.49 -14.06 0.06
CA SER A 64 10.64 -15.47 -0.37
C SER A 64 11.05 -16.41 0.76
N GLU A 65 11.38 -15.88 1.93
CA GLU A 65 11.77 -16.69 3.08
C GLU A 65 10.59 -17.50 3.60
N THR A 66 10.74 -18.82 3.58
CA THR A 66 9.79 -19.73 4.17
C THR A 66 10.00 -19.78 5.68
N LEU A 67 8.98 -19.39 6.44
CA LEU A 67 9.00 -19.55 7.89
C LEU A 67 8.81 -21.02 8.28
N LEU A 68 9.58 -21.47 9.27
CA LEU A 68 9.33 -22.76 9.90
C LEU A 68 8.01 -22.72 10.71
N PRO A 69 7.34 -23.88 10.90
CA PRO A 69 6.15 -23.95 11.74
C PRO A 69 6.41 -23.34 13.13
N GLY A 70 5.55 -22.40 13.55
CA GLY A 70 5.67 -21.70 14.84
C GLY A 70 6.54 -20.45 14.82
N GLN A 71 7.17 -20.11 13.70
CA GLN A 71 7.85 -18.82 13.53
C GLN A 71 6.91 -17.78 12.95
N THR A 72 7.08 -16.53 13.37
CA THR A 72 6.36 -15.37 12.86
C THR A 72 7.32 -14.27 12.44
N ARG A 73 6.92 -13.44 11.46
CA ARG A 73 7.75 -12.32 10.98
C ARG A 73 7.64 -11.10 11.89
N ASN A 74 6.50 -10.94 12.53
CA ASN A 74 6.22 -9.79 13.40
C ASN A 74 5.51 -10.25 14.68
N PRO A 75 6.09 -9.96 15.87
CA PRO A 75 5.51 -10.37 17.16
C PRO A 75 4.11 -9.79 17.41
N ASN A 76 3.75 -8.70 16.75
CA ASN A 76 2.42 -8.12 16.84
C ASN A 76 1.37 -9.03 16.15
N PHE A 77 1.69 -9.63 15.01
CA PHE A 77 0.79 -10.59 14.36
C PHE A 77 0.69 -11.89 15.15
N GLU A 78 1.78 -12.37 15.71
CA GLU A 78 1.75 -13.53 16.63
C GLU A 78 0.85 -13.28 17.83
N ARG A 79 0.97 -12.10 18.45
CA ARG A 79 0.12 -11.71 19.59
C ARG A 79 -1.34 -11.65 19.17
N SER A 80 -1.67 -11.08 18.02
CA SER A 80 -3.03 -11.02 17.49
C SER A 80 -3.59 -12.42 17.24
N GLU A 81 -2.84 -13.30 16.58
CA GLU A 81 -3.20 -14.70 16.34
C GLU A 81 -3.44 -15.45 17.65
N THR A 82 -2.53 -15.31 18.63
CA THR A 82 -2.67 -15.94 19.95
C THR A 82 -3.96 -15.50 20.65
N LYS A 83 -4.34 -14.22 20.54
CA LYS A 83 -5.61 -13.71 21.09
C LYS A 83 -6.80 -14.28 20.34
N ALA A 84 -6.78 -14.34 19.03
CA ALA A 84 -7.83 -14.95 18.21
C ALA A 84 -8.04 -16.43 18.59
N ILE A 85 -6.96 -17.19 18.64
CA ILE A 85 -7.00 -18.60 19.05
C ILE A 85 -7.54 -18.76 20.48
N LYS A 86 -7.13 -17.90 21.41
CA LYS A 86 -7.64 -17.89 22.77
C LYS A 86 -9.17 -17.64 22.82
N ALA A 87 -9.67 -16.69 22.01
CA ALA A 87 -11.09 -16.43 21.89
C ALA A 87 -11.84 -17.69 21.42
N ILE A 88 -11.38 -18.31 20.34
CA ILE A 88 -11.98 -19.50 19.77
C ILE A 88 -11.95 -20.68 20.75
N GLN A 89 -10.82 -20.95 21.39
CA GLN A 89 -10.67 -22.13 22.26
C GLN A 89 -11.39 -21.99 23.60
N LYS A 90 -11.40 -20.78 24.18
CA LYS A 90 -11.91 -20.58 25.54
C LYS A 90 -13.34 -20.03 25.61
N HIS A 91 -13.82 -19.40 24.54
CA HIS A 91 -15.07 -18.71 24.56
C HIS A 91 -16.07 -19.16 23.50
N SER A 92 -15.70 -20.06 22.57
CA SER A 92 -16.65 -20.67 21.63
C SER A 92 -17.68 -21.50 22.41
N MET A 93 -18.93 -21.27 22.10
CA MET A 93 -20.09 -21.94 22.69
C MET A 93 -20.84 -22.72 21.60
N ASN A 94 -20.20 -23.70 21.00
CA ASN A 94 -20.84 -24.53 19.97
C ASN A 94 -21.77 -25.55 20.64
N ILE A 95 -23.06 -25.21 20.73
CA ILE A 95 -24.08 -26.03 21.38
C ILE A 95 -25.09 -26.49 20.33
N GLY A 96 -25.25 -27.79 20.22
CA GLY A 96 -26.14 -28.38 19.19
C GLY A 96 -25.76 -28.02 17.75
N GLY A 97 -24.46 -27.87 17.47
CA GLY A 97 -23.95 -27.52 16.14
C GLY A 97 -24.01 -26.01 15.81
N THR A 98 -24.57 -25.18 16.71
CA THR A 98 -24.70 -23.74 16.51
C THR A 98 -23.81 -22.99 17.49
N GLU A 99 -23.04 -22.03 17.00
CA GLU A 99 -22.26 -21.11 17.83
C GLU A 99 -23.20 -20.13 18.54
N LYS A 100 -23.07 -20.00 19.85
CA LYS A 100 -23.87 -19.11 20.69
C LYS A 100 -23.15 -17.85 21.13
N ASN A 101 -21.83 -17.81 21.00
CA ASN A 101 -21.05 -16.59 21.21
C ASN A 101 -20.95 -15.82 19.89
N PRO A 102 -21.59 -14.64 19.77
CA PRO A 102 -21.62 -13.88 18.52
C PRO A 102 -20.27 -13.29 18.09
N GLN A 103 -19.23 -13.38 18.94
CA GLN A 103 -17.92 -12.81 18.67
C GLN A 103 -16.91 -13.81 18.04
N ILE A 104 -17.31 -15.04 17.81
CA ILE A 104 -16.37 -16.09 17.34
C ILE A 104 -16.08 -15.98 15.83
N ASP A 105 -17.01 -15.52 15.03
CA ASP A 105 -16.79 -15.19 13.63
C ASP A 105 -15.77 -14.05 13.48
N GLU A 106 -15.83 -13.01 14.32
CA GLU A 106 -14.84 -11.93 14.37
C GLU A 106 -13.47 -12.44 14.84
N ALA A 107 -13.44 -13.39 15.79
CA ALA A 107 -12.20 -14.05 16.19
C ALA A 107 -11.53 -14.79 15.01
N HIS A 108 -12.31 -15.50 14.19
CA HIS A 108 -11.80 -16.14 12.98
C HIS A 108 -11.35 -15.12 11.91
N LEU A 109 -12.04 -14.00 11.78
CA LEU A 109 -11.65 -12.92 10.88
C LEU A 109 -10.30 -12.32 11.29
N MET A 110 -10.14 -12.01 12.57
CA MET A 110 -8.87 -11.52 13.14
C MET A 110 -7.74 -12.55 12.96
N LEU A 111 -8.02 -13.82 13.17
CA LEU A 111 -7.08 -14.92 12.93
C LEU A 111 -6.59 -14.94 11.48
N GLY A 112 -7.52 -14.85 10.53
CA GLY A 112 -7.21 -14.80 9.11
C GLY A 112 -6.36 -13.58 8.73
N LYS A 113 -6.72 -12.40 9.23
CA LYS A 113 -5.97 -11.15 9.01
C LYS A 113 -4.55 -11.21 9.58
N ALA A 114 -4.39 -11.70 10.81
CA ALA A 114 -3.08 -11.84 11.45
C ALA A 114 -2.16 -12.77 10.62
N ARG A 115 -2.68 -13.91 10.18
CA ARG A 115 -1.96 -14.86 9.32
C ARG A 115 -1.64 -14.28 7.95
N TYR A 116 -2.55 -13.50 7.36
CA TYR A 116 -2.35 -12.83 6.08
C TYR A 116 -1.17 -11.85 6.15
N TYR A 117 -1.15 -10.96 7.12
CA TYR A 117 -0.07 -10.00 7.27
C TYR A 117 1.27 -10.65 7.69
N ASP A 118 1.21 -11.79 8.36
CA ASP A 118 2.38 -12.62 8.63
C ASP A 118 2.82 -13.45 7.39
N GLN A 119 2.17 -13.24 6.23
CA GLN A 119 2.41 -13.86 4.93
C GLN A 119 2.20 -15.39 4.92
N ARG A 120 1.42 -15.92 5.85
CA ARG A 120 0.95 -17.30 5.88
C ARG A 120 -0.41 -17.39 5.18
N PHE A 121 -0.38 -17.27 3.85
CA PHE A 121 -1.59 -17.09 3.05
C PHE A 121 -2.51 -18.31 3.04
N ILE A 122 -1.99 -19.53 3.00
CA ILE A 122 -2.82 -20.76 3.03
C ILE A 122 -3.58 -20.85 4.36
N PRO A 123 -2.94 -20.78 5.55
CA PRO A 123 -3.65 -20.74 6.82
C PRO A 123 -4.61 -19.54 6.99
N ALA A 124 -4.32 -18.41 6.35
CA ALA A 124 -5.24 -17.27 6.32
C ALA A 124 -6.51 -17.59 5.50
N LEU A 125 -6.32 -18.17 4.31
CA LEU A 125 -7.42 -18.60 3.43
C LEU A 125 -8.35 -19.61 4.12
N GLU A 126 -7.78 -20.56 4.85
CA GLU A 126 -8.55 -21.53 5.65
C GLU A 126 -9.43 -20.85 6.71
N ALA A 127 -8.91 -19.84 7.42
CA ALA A 127 -9.67 -19.09 8.41
C ALA A 127 -10.84 -18.32 7.79
N PHE A 128 -10.63 -17.66 6.63
CA PHE A 128 -11.70 -16.97 5.92
C PHE A 128 -12.74 -17.94 5.35
N ASN A 129 -12.33 -19.06 4.75
CA ASN A 129 -13.25 -20.08 4.26
C ASN A 129 -14.08 -20.69 5.40
N TYR A 130 -13.49 -20.86 6.58
CA TYR A 130 -14.22 -21.35 7.75
C TYR A 130 -15.38 -20.42 8.14
N ILE A 131 -15.18 -19.09 8.10
CA ILE A 131 -16.25 -18.12 8.36
C ILE A 131 -17.38 -18.30 7.33
N LEU A 132 -17.05 -18.38 6.05
CA LEU A 132 -18.02 -18.50 4.97
C LEU A 132 -18.86 -19.78 5.08
N TYR A 133 -18.24 -20.86 5.55
CA TYR A 133 -18.91 -22.14 5.74
C TYR A 133 -19.73 -22.20 7.03
N LYS A 134 -19.14 -21.79 8.15
CA LYS A 134 -19.73 -21.99 9.47
C LYS A 134 -20.67 -20.87 9.89
N TYR A 135 -20.41 -19.63 9.44
CA TYR A 135 -21.14 -18.42 9.83
C TYR A 135 -21.72 -17.65 8.64
N PRO A 136 -22.54 -18.29 7.76
CA PRO A 136 -23.01 -17.65 6.52
C PRO A 136 -23.93 -16.42 6.76
N SER A 137 -24.49 -16.29 7.95
CA SER A 137 -25.33 -15.16 8.37
C SER A 137 -24.59 -14.10 9.19
N SER A 138 -23.26 -14.21 9.31
CA SER A 138 -22.42 -13.25 10.03
C SER A 138 -22.52 -11.86 9.41
N ASP A 139 -22.53 -10.81 10.23
CA ASP A 139 -22.39 -9.42 9.77
C ASP A 139 -21.01 -9.13 9.14
N LYS A 140 -20.00 -9.97 9.46
CA LYS A 140 -18.65 -9.94 8.88
C LYS A 140 -18.51 -10.70 7.57
N ILE A 141 -19.60 -11.28 7.05
CA ILE A 141 -19.55 -12.19 5.89
C ILE A 141 -18.97 -11.52 4.63
N TYR A 142 -19.33 -10.26 4.37
CA TYR A 142 -18.82 -9.52 3.21
C TYR A 142 -17.34 -9.19 3.39
N GLU A 143 -16.93 -8.81 4.58
CA GLU A 143 -15.53 -8.55 4.91
C GLU A 143 -14.69 -9.83 4.76
N ALA A 144 -15.15 -10.96 5.28
CA ALA A 144 -14.50 -12.26 5.13
C ALA A 144 -14.36 -12.68 3.66
N LYS A 145 -15.37 -12.43 2.83
CA LYS A 145 -15.30 -12.65 1.38
C LYS A 145 -14.21 -11.79 0.73
N VAL A 146 -14.14 -10.50 1.06
CA VAL A 146 -13.13 -9.59 0.53
C VAL A 146 -11.72 -10.04 0.93
N TRP A 147 -11.50 -10.39 2.20
CA TRP A 147 -10.21 -10.88 2.69
C TRP A 147 -9.81 -12.22 2.06
N ARG A 148 -10.77 -13.11 1.83
CA ARG A 148 -10.52 -14.35 1.10
C ARG A 148 -9.95 -14.07 -0.29
N GLU A 149 -10.59 -13.18 -1.04
CA GLU A 149 -10.14 -12.87 -2.41
C GLU A 149 -8.83 -12.07 -2.41
N LYS A 150 -8.62 -11.22 -1.43
CA LYS A 150 -7.32 -10.57 -1.20
C LYS A 150 -6.20 -11.62 -1.01
N THR A 151 -6.52 -12.70 -0.29
CA THR A 151 -5.58 -13.81 -0.09
C THR A 151 -5.39 -14.62 -1.37
N ASN A 152 -6.45 -14.85 -2.16
CA ASN A 152 -6.36 -15.52 -3.45
C ASN A 152 -5.44 -14.77 -4.42
N VAL A 153 -5.52 -13.44 -4.48
CA VAL A 153 -4.59 -12.61 -5.28
C VAL A 153 -3.13 -12.81 -4.84
N ARG A 154 -2.86 -12.94 -3.52
CA ARG A 154 -1.51 -13.25 -3.03
C ARG A 154 -1.03 -14.67 -3.38
N LEU A 155 -1.95 -15.58 -3.62
CA LEU A 155 -1.70 -16.96 -4.07
C LEU A 155 -1.76 -17.10 -5.61
N GLU A 156 -1.73 -15.97 -6.34
CA GLU A 156 -1.76 -15.91 -7.80
C GLU A 156 -3.04 -16.49 -8.43
N ASN A 157 -4.13 -16.59 -7.66
CA ASN A 157 -5.44 -17.01 -8.12
C ASN A 157 -6.28 -15.82 -8.59
N ASP A 158 -5.73 -14.97 -9.46
CA ASP A 158 -6.32 -13.68 -9.86
C ASP A 158 -7.67 -13.85 -10.55
N GLU A 159 -7.81 -14.80 -11.46
CA GLU A 159 -9.08 -15.04 -12.19
C GLU A 159 -10.21 -15.47 -11.24
N LEU A 160 -9.90 -16.32 -10.25
CA LEU A 160 -10.86 -16.73 -9.22
C LEU A 160 -11.27 -15.54 -8.35
N ALA A 161 -10.31 -14.72 -7.94
CA ALA A 161 -10.59 -13.52 -7.16
C ALA A 161 -11.48 -12.54 -7.95
N ILE A 162 -11.18 -12.29 -9.23
CA ILE A 162 -11.99 -11.45 -10.13
C ILE A 162 -13.42 -11.98 -10.21
N PHE A 163 -13.60 -13.28 -10.46
CA PHE A 163 -14.93 -13.89 -10.56
C PHE A 163 -15.74 -13.70 -9.28
N ASN A 164 -15.15 -14.02 -8.13
CA ASN A 164 -15.81 -13.97 -6.83
C ASN A 164 -16.12 -12.52 -6.40
N LEU A 165 -15.21 -11.58 -6.61
CA LEU A 165 -15.42 -10.17 -6.26
C LEU A 165 -16.47 -9.50 -7.14
N LYS A 166 -16.50 -9.79 -8.43
CA LYS A 166 -17.57 -9.32 -9.31
C LYS A 166 -18.95 -9.83 -8.88
N ARG A 167 -19.03 -11.08 -8.44
CA ARG A 167 -20.27 -11.64 -7.89
C ARG A 167 -20.64 -10.95 -6.58
N LEU A 168 -19.67 -10.78 -5.68
CA LEU A 168 -19.87 -10.08 -4.41
C LEU A 168 -20.41 -8.67 -4.59
N LEU A 169 -19.83 -7.88 -5.51
CA LEU A 169 -20.25 -6.51 -5.78
C LEU A 169 -21.66 -6.39 -6.36
N LYS A 170 -22.20 -7.45 -7.01
CA LYS A 170 -23.61 -7.49 -7.44
C LYS A 170 -24.56 -7.67 -6.26
N ASP A 171 -24.13 -8.37 -5.21
CA ASP A 171 -24.95 -8.66 -4.04
C ASP A 171 -24.96 -7.49 -3.03
N ILE A 172 -23.93 -6.63 -3.03
CA ILE A 172 -23.80 -5.50 -2.12
C ILE A 172 -24.70 -4.34 -2.58
N LYS A 173 -25.62 -3.91 -1.72
CA LYS A 173 -26.54 -2.79 -2.00
C LYS A 173 -26.09 -1.44 -1.44
N PHE A 174 -25.07 -1.44 -0.56
CA PHE A 174 -24.54 -0.23 0.07
C PHE A 174 -23.17 0.12 -0.52
N LYS A 175 -22.82 1.40 -0.47
CA LYS A 175 -21.56 1.94 -1.00
C LYS A 175 -20.72 2.45 0.18
N ASP A 176 -19.79 1.64 0.65
CA ASP A 176 -18.95 1.91 1.81
C ASP A 176 -17.51 1.39 1.62
N GLN A 177 -16.77 1.30 2.72
CA GLN A 177 -15.39 0.81 2.73
C GLN A 177 -15.24 -0.60 2.12
N ILE A 178 -16.22 -1.50 2.28
CA ILE A 178 -16.16 -2.86 1.71
C ILE A 178 -16.15 -2.81 0.18
N VAL A 179 -16.92 -1.89 -0.41
CA VAL A 179 -16.91 -1.66 -1.87
C VAL A 179 -15.55 -1.11 -2.32
N ALA A 180 -14.97 -0.19 -1.54
CA ALA A 180 -13.61 0.32 -1.83
C ALA A 180 -12.58 -0.79 -1.79
N ASP A 181 -12.58 -1.62 -0.74
CA ASP A 181 -11.64 -2.71 -0.56
C ASP A 181 -11.77 -3.77 -1.66
N ALA A 182 -13.01 -4.17 -2.00
CA ALA A 182 -13.27 -5.13 -3.07
C ALA A 182 -12.77 -4.61 -4.44
N ASN A 183 -12.98 -3.31 -4.73
CA ASN A 183 -12.51 -2.72 -5.98
C ASN A 183 -10.98 -2.52 -5.99
N ALA A 184 -10.36 -2.23 -4.85
CA ALA A 184 -8.90 -2.16 -4.75
C ALA A 184 -8.26 -3.52 -5.06
N ILE A 185 -8.83 -4.61 -4.54
CA ILE A 185 -8.36 -5.98 -4.82
C ILE A 185 -8.60 -6.36 -6.28
N LEU A 186 -9.77 -6.03 -6.84
CA LEU A 186 -10.04 -6.22 -8.27
C LEU A 186 -9.01 -5.48 -9.13
N ALA A 187 -8.68 -4.25 -8.78
CA ALA A 187 -7.67 -3.49 -9.49
C ALA A 187 -6.31 -4.20 -9.45
N GLN A 188 -5.87 -4.70 -8.28
CA GLN A 188 -4.62 -5.45 -8.19
C GLN A 188 -4.65 -6.72 -9.04
N ALA A 189 -5.74 -7.50 -8.99
CA ALA A 189 -5.88 -8.70 -9.80
C ALA A 189 -5.83 -8.40 -11.31
N TYR A 190 -6.48 -7.30 -11.75
CA TYR A 190 -6.39 -6.86 -13.14
C TYR A 190 -5.00 -6.33 -13.54
N LEU A 191 -4.26 -5.70 -12.61
CA LEU A 191 -2.87 -5.32 -12.86
C LEU A 191 -1.97 -6.55 -13.00
N ASN A 192 -2.19 -7.59 -12.18
CA ASN A 192 -1.42 -8.82 -12.26
C ASN A 192 -1.58 -9.54 -13.63
N ILE A 193 -2.78 -9.48 -14.21
CA ILE A 193 -3.06 -10.02 -15.55
C ILE A 193 -2.93 -8.98 -16.68
N GLU A 194 -2.28 -7.83 -16.40
CA GLU A 194 -1.94 -6.76 -17.35
C GLU A 194 -3.14 -6.04 -18.02
N VAL A 195 -4.36 -6.13 -17.47
CA VAL A 195 -5.56 -5.46 -17.99
C VAL A 195 -5.72 -4.08 -17.34
N LYS A 196 -4.88 -3.13 -17.74
CA LYS A 196 -4.75 -1.80 -17.10
C LYS A 196 -6.00 -0.93 -17.16
N ASP A 197 -6.73 -0.92 -18.29
CA ASP A 197 -7.95 -0.10 -18.43
C ASP A 197 -9.03 -0.50 -17.42
N THR A 198 -9.20 -1.81 -17.22
CA THR A 198 -10.15 -2.32 -16.22
C THR A 198 -9.68 -2.05 -14.81
N ALA A 199 -8.37 -2.18 -14.55
CA ALA A 199 -7.79 -1.80 -13.27
C ALA A 199 -8.05 -0.33 -12.92
N ILE A 200 -7.88 0.59 -13.88
CA ILE A 200 -8.19 2.02 -13.73
C ILE A 200 -9.66 2.23 -13.31
N ALA A 201 -10.59 1.54 -13.95
CA ALA A 201 -12.01 1.66 -13.61
C ALA A 201 -12.27 1.26 -12.14
N HIS A 202 -11.66 0.17 -11.67
CA HIS A 202 -11.80 -0.29 -10.30
C HIS A 202 -11.07 0.61 -9.29
N ILE A 203 -9.87 1.13 -9.62
CA ILE A 203 -9.17 2.09 -8.73
C ILE A 203 -9.99 3.37 -8.54
N LYS A 204 -10.67 3.87 -9.58
CA LYS A 204 -11.56 5.04 -9.46
C LYS A 204 -12.65 4.81 -8.42
N VAL A 205 -13.28 3.64 -8.44
CA VAL A 205 -14.31 3.28 -7.46
C VAL A 205 -13.71 3.13 -6.06
N ALA A 206 -12.56 2.44 -5.93
CA ALA A 206 -11.86 2.29 -4.66
C ALA A 206 -11.52 3.66 -4.04
N ARG A 207 -11.00 4.60 -4.86
CA ARG A 207 -10.69 5.96 -4.46
C ARG A 207 -11.91 6.75 -3.96
N GLU A 208 -13.05 6.53 -4.60
CA GLU A 208 -14.30 7.24 -4.25
C GLU A 208 -14.81 6.85 -2.87
N PHE A 209 -14.82 5.55 -2.56
CA PHE A 209 -15.44 5.01 -1.36
C PHE A 209 -14.48 4.74 -0.19
N THR A 210 -13.16 4.80 -0.40
CA THR A 210 -12.20 4.65 0.71
C THR A 210 -12.30 5.79 1.72
N LYS A 211 -12.34 5.43 3.00
CA LYS A 211 -12.32 6.38 4.13
C LYS A 211 -10.87 6.75 4.52
N ASP A 212 -9.90 5.93 4.15
CA ASP A 212 -8.49 6.18 4.43
C ASP A 212 -7.92 7.20 3.43
N LYS A 213 -7.50 8.35 3.95
CA LYS A 213 -6.94 9.45 3.15
C LYS A 213 -5.59 9.09 2.54
N GLU A 214 -4.78 8.27 3.21
CA GLU A 214 -3.50 7.82 2.68
C GLU A 214 -3.69 6.86 1.51
N GLU A 215 -4.62 5.90 1.64
CA GLU A 215 -5.00 5.03 0.52
C GLU A 215 -5.60 5.82 -0.65
N LYS A 216 -6.41 6.84 -0.37
CA LYS A 216 -6.95 7.73 -1.40
C LYS A 216 -5.85 8.45 -2.18
N ALA A 217 -4.84 8.96 -1.48
CA ALA A 217 -3.68 9.58 -2.11
C ALA A 217 -2.90 8.58 -2.97
N ARG A 218 -2.69 7.37 -2.46
CA ARG A 218 -2.04 6.28 -3.18
C ARG A 218 -2.79 5.89 -4.45
N TYR A 219 -4.11 5.72 -4.38
CA TYR A 219 -4.92 5.39 -5.55
C TYR A 219 -4.89 6.49 -6.61
N ASN A 220 -4.93 7.77 -6.23
CA ASN A 220 -4.74 8.87 -7.17
C ASN A 220 -3.36 8.83 -7.83
N PHE A 221 -2.30 8.51 -7.07
CA PHE A 221 -0.95 8.42 -7.61
C PHE A 221 -0.82 7.25 -8.61
N ILE A 222 -1.34 6.06 -8.26
CA ILE A 222 -1.36 4.88 -9.16
C ILE A 222 -2.15 5.18 -10.43
N LEU A 223 -3.30 5.86 -10.32
CA LEU A 223 -4.05 6.31 -11.49
C LEU A 223 -3.18 7.18 -12.41
N GLY A 224 -2.42 8.12 -11.86
CA GLY A 224 -1.48 8.93 -12.62
C GLY A 224 -0.46 8.07 -13.37
N GLN A 225 0.16 7.09 -12.69
CA GLN A 225 1.13 6.18 -13.30
C GLN A 225 0.53 5.33 -14.42
N LEU A 226 -0.68 4.79 -14.21
CA LEU A 226 -1.36 3.98 -15.23
C LEU A 226 -1.76 4.81 -16.44
N TYR A 227 -2.24 6.04 -16.24
CA TYR A 227 -2.53 6.95 -17.35
C TYR A 227 -1.27 7.34 -18.13
N GLU A 228 -0.13 7.56 -17.47
CA GLU A 228 1.15 7.78 -18.16
C GLU A 228 1.53 6.60 -19.07
N GLN A 229 1.40 5.37 -18.54
CA GLN A 229 1.71 4.15 -19.29
C GLN A 229 0.80 3.94 -20.51
N LEU A 230 -0.43 4.41 -20.45
CA LEU A 230 -1.40 4.35 -21.55
C LEU A 230 -1.33 5.57 -22.48
N GLY A 231 -0.46 6.55 -22.20
CA GLY A 231 -0.30 7.75 -23.03
C GLY A 231 -1.35 8.84 -22.79
N TYR A 232 -2.19 8.71 -21.75
CA TYR A 232 -3.24 9.70 -21.41
C TYR A 232 -2.66 10.83 -20.53
N GLN A 233 -1.85 11.71 -21.11
CA GLN A 233 -1.07 12.71 -20.36
C GLN A 233 -1.93 13.67 -19.54
N ASP A 234 -3.03 14.19 -20.09
CA ASP A 234 -3.93 15.10 -19.37
C ASP A 234 -4.59 14.42 -18.16
N SER A 235 -5.00 13.15 -18.33
CA SER A 235 -5.56 12.36 -17.24
C SER A 235 -4.54 12.05 -16.16
N ALA A 236 -3.29 11.77 -16.55
CA ALA A 236 -2.18 11.57 -15.63
C ALA A 236 -1.91 12.84 -14.82
N TYR A 237 -1.80 13.98 -15.51
CA TYR A 237 -1.60 15.27 -14.87
C TYR A 237 -2.71 15.58 -13.85
N ALA A 238 -3.98 15.38 -14.23
CA ALA A 238 -5.14 15.60 -13.35
C ALA A 238 -5.14 14.65 -12.14
N ALA A 239 -4.73 13.40 -12.30
CA ALA A 239 -4.62 12.44 -11.22
C ALA A 239 -3.52 12.86 -10.21
N TYR A 240 -2.35 13.29 -10.67
CA TYR A 240 -1.29 13.83 -9.81
C TYR A 240 -1.71 15.15 -9.16
N GLN A 241 -2.45 16.02 -9.88
CA GLN A 241 -3.00 17.23 -9.29
C GLN A 241 -3.95 16.93 -8.13
N SER A 242 -4.76 15.87 -8.27
CA SER A 242 -5.64 15.41 -7.18
C SER A 242 -4.85 15.00 -5.92
N VAL A 243 -3.64 14.42 -6.06
CA VAL A 243 -2.75 14.13 -4.91
C VAL A 243 -2.27 15.41 -4.26
N ILE A 244 -1.84 16.40 -5.06
CA ILE A 244 -1.32 17.68 -4.60
C ILE A 244 -2.42 18.45 -3.86
N ASP A 245 -3.65 18.46 -4.38
CA ASP A 245 -4.79 19.17 -3.82
C ASP A 245 -5.26 18.59 -2.46
N MET A 246 -4.89 17.35 -2.16
CA MET A 246 -5.12 16.77 -0.83
C MET A 246 -4.28 17.43 0.26
N LYS A 247 -3.22 18.16 -0.08
CA LYS A 247 -2.36 18.91 0.85
C LYS A 247 -1.88 18.02 2.02
N ARG A 248 -2.16 18.45 3.26
CA ARG A 248 -1.79 17.70 4.49
C ARG A 248 -2.57 16.39 4.70
N SER A 249 -3.63 16.13 3.92
CA SER A 249 -4.35 14.87 3.94
C SER A 249 -3.65 13.75 3.16
N SER A 250 -2.67 14.11 2.33
CA SER A 250 -1.79 13.16 1.63
C SER A 250 -0.43 13.12 2.32
N PRO A 251 0.18 11.94 2.48
CA PRO A 251 1.59 11.84 2.88
C PRO A 251 2.48 12.66 1.96
N ARG A 252 3.41 13.40 2.56
CA ARG A 252 4.24 14.37 1.82
C ARG A 252 5.02 13.72 0.67
N ARG A 253 5.46 12.48 0.83
CA ARG A 253 6.14 11.71 -0.23
C ARG A 253 5.33 11.64 -1.52
N TYR A 254 4.01 11.39 -1.46
CA TYR A 254 3.16 11.34 -2.67
C TYR A 254 3.00 12.73 -3.30
N VAL A 255 2.86 13.77 -2.48
CA VAL A 255 2.75 15.15 -2.98
C VAL A 255 4.01 15.56 -3.76
N ILE A 256 5.20 15.29 -3.21
CA ILE A 256 6.47 15.62 -3.87
C ILE A 256 6.66 14.81 -5.14
N GLN A 257 6.38 13.51 -5.12
CA GLN A 257 6.46 12.67 -6.30
C GLN A 257 5.44 13.06 -7.37
N ALA A 258 4.23 13.49 -6.97
CA ALA A 258 3.24 14.02 -7.92
C ALA A 258 3.73 15.32 -8.60
N HIS A 259 4.38 16.22 -7.85
CA HIS A 259 5.06 17.37 -8.45
C HIS A 259 6.16 16.94 -9.42
N ALA A 260 6.97 15.96 -9.06
CA ALA A 260 8.03 15.43 -9.92
C ALA A 260 7.48 14.85 -11.23
N ARG A 261 6.39 14.07 -11.16
CA ARG A 261 5.73 13.53 -12.35
C ARG A 261 5.13 14.63 -13.25
N GLN A 262 4.50 15.65 -12.66
CA GLN A 262 4.03 16.81 -13.44
C GLN A 262 5.18 17.56 -14.09
N ALA A 263 6.33 17.72 -13.42
CA ALA A 263 7.51 18.36 -13.99
C ALA A 263 8.09 17.60 -15.18
N ALA A 264 8.05 16.26 -15.13
CA ALA A 264 8.50 15.43 -16.24
C ALA A 264 7.68 15.68 -17.52
N GLN A 265 6.38 16.00 -17.37
CA GLN A 265 5.46 16.32 -18.47
C GLN A 265 5.57 17.78 -18.95
N PHE A 266 6.33 18.62 -18.24
CA PHE A 266 6.42 20.05 -18.57
C PHE A 266 7.18 20.25 -19.88
N ASP A 267 6.52 20.92 -20.85
CA ASP A 267 7.10 21.34 -22.11
C ASP A 267 7.70 22.73 -21.98
N VAL A 268 9.02 22.83 -21.98
CA VAL A 268 9.75 24.11 -21.84
C VAL A 268 9.55 25.06 -23.02
N THR A 269 9.07 24.57 -24.18
CA THR A 269 8.84 25.38 -25.36
C THR A 269 7.49 26.07 -25.38
N LYS A 270 6.52 25.54 -24.66
CA LYS A 270 5.13 26.01 -24.61
C LYS A 270 4.68 26.46 -23.23
N GLY A 271 5.34 25.95 -22.19
CA GLY A 271 4.96 26.23 -20.81
C GLY A 271 5.54 27.54 -20.26
N ASP A 272 4.92 28.05 -19.21
CA ASP A 272 5.43 29.21 -18.47
C ASP A 272 6.61 28.78 -17.58
N THR A 273 7.82 29.02 -18.08
CA THR A 273 9.07 28.67 -17.38
C THR A 273 9.29 29.51 -16.12
N ILE A 274 8.75 30.73 -16.04
CA ILE A 274 8.86 31.60 -14.88
C ILE A 274 7.99 31.02 -13.76
N ALA A 275 6.72 30.75 -14.05
CA ALA A 275 5.80 30.14 -13.09
C ALA A 275 6.30 28.77 -12.60
N PHE A 276 6.91 27.97 -13.50
CA PHE A 276 7.54 26.71 -13.10
C PHE A 276 8.62 26.93 -12.04
N MET A 277 9.56 27.86 -12.31
CA MET A 277 10.66 28.12 -11.38
C MET A 277 10.20 28.74 -10.07
N GLU A 278 9.22 29.65 -10.09
CA GLU A 278 8.62 30.19 -8.86
C GLU A 278 7.99 29.09 -7.99
N LYS A 279 7.26 28.15 -8.63
CA LYS A 279 6.68 26.98 -7.94
C LYS A 279 7.76 26.14 -7.28
N TYR A 280 8.82 25.80 -8.02
CA TYR A 280 9.89 24.96 -7.51
C TYR A 280 10.77 25.65 -6.47
N THR A 281 10.99 26.96 -6.58
CA THR A 281 11.66 27.75 -5.53
C THR A 281 10.89 27.65 -4.21
N LYS A 282 9.57 27.87 -4.25
CA LYS A 282 8.72 27.71 -3.05
C LYS A 282 8.78 26.30 -2.47
N LEU A 283 8.80 25.26 -3.33
CA LEU A 283 8.93 23.87 -2.87
C LEU A 283 10.29 23.59 -2.22
N LEU A 284 11.38 24.15 -2.74
CA LEU A 284 12.73 24.01 -2.19
C LEU A 284 12.92 24.74 -0.85
N GLU A 285 12.25 25.88 -0.67
CA GLU A 285 12.33 26.69 0.54
C GLU A 285 11.46 26.16 1.69
N ASP A 286 10.41 25.38 1.37
CA ASP A 286 9.50 24.82 2.35
C ASP A 286 10.23 23.81 3.26
N ARG A 287 10.19 24.07 4.57
CA ARG A 287 10.85 23.24 5.58
C ARG A 287 10.31 21.81 5.63
N GLU A 288 9.04 21.61 5.32
CA GLU A 288 8.41 20.28 5.29
C GLU A 288 8.98 19.41 4.15
N ASN A 289 9.61 20.02 3.14
CA ASN A 289 10.21 19.34 1.99
C ASN A 289 11.68 18.96 2.18
N ARG A 290 12.31 19.32 3.29
CA ARG A 290 13.73 19.01 3.55
C ARG A 290 14.09 17.52 3.35
N PRO A 291 13.23 16.54 3.71
CA PRO A 291 13.52 15.13 3.45
C PRO A 291 13.58 14.76 1.95
N PHE A 292 12.97 15.57 1.08
CA PHE A 292 12.76 15.30 -0.35
C PHE A 292 13.51 16.27 -1.27
N LEU A 293 14.53 16.98 -0.75
CA LEU A 293 15.31 17.94 -1.54
C LEU A 293 16.12 17.27 -2.66
N ASP A 294 16.44 15.99 -2.51
CA ASP A 294 17.03 15.16 -3.57
C ASP A 294 16.14 15.12 -4.80
N VAL A 295 14.87 14.73 -4.66
CA VAL A 295 13.89 14.66 -5.74
C VAL A 295 13.63 16.04 -6.34
N LEU A 296 13.42 17.07 -5.51
CA LEU A 296 13.12 18.42 -5.98
C LEU A 296 14.28 19.04 -6.74
N ASN A 297 15.52 18.91 -6.25
CA ASN A 297 16.70 19.39 -6.97
C ASN A 297 16.91 18.65 -8.28
N HIS A 298 16.66 17.34 -8.32
CA HIS A 298 16.71 16.57 -9.56
C HIS A 298 15.75 17.12 -10.62
N GLN A 299 14.49 17.45 -10.25
CA GLN A 299 13.52 18.02 -11.19
C GLN A 299 13.93 19.41 -11.71
N VAL A 300 14.49 20.25 -10.84
CA VAL A 300 15.03 21.55 -11.26
C VAL A 300 16.24 21.38 -12.17
N ALA A 301 17.09 20.37 -11.92
CA ALA A 301 18.22 20.06 -12.79
C ALA A 301 17.74 19.64 -14.19
N LEU A 302 16.75 18.74 -14.27
CA LEU A 302 16.13 18.34 -15.54
C LEU A 302 15.48 19.51 -16.29
N PHE A 303 14.84 20.43 -15.55
CA PHE A 303 14.30 21.65 -16.17
C PHE A 303 15.40 22.50 -16.84
N TYR A 304 16.53 22.73 -16.17
CA TYR A 304 17.63 23.48 -16.74
C TYR A 304 18.31 22.74 -17.90
N GLU A 305 18.37 21.41 -17.86
CA GLU A 305 18.89 20.59 -18.95
C GLU A 305 18.01 20.71 -20.21
N LYS A 306 16.68 20.60 -20.07
CA LYS A 306 15.74 20.83 -21.18
C LYS A 306 15.85 22.25 -21.76
N ASN A 307 16.22 23.24 -20.95
CA ASN A 307 16.46 24.62 -21.37
C ASN A 307 17.89 24.85 -21.90
N LYS A 308 18.71 23.82 -22.06
CA LYS A 308 20.10 23.91 -22.54
C LYS A 308 20.99 24.81 -21.68
N LEU A 309 20.83 24.77 -20.38
CA LEU A 309 21.60 25.52 -19.38
C LEU A 309 22.42 24.55 -18.52
N PRO A 310 23.51 23.94 -19.07
CA PRO A 310 24.22 22.83 -18.43
C PRO A 310 24.88 23.20 -17.09
N GLU A 311 25.37 24.41 -16.92
CA GLU A 311 25.99 24.82 -15.65
C GLU A 311 24.97 24.88 -14.51
N ASN A 312 23.76 25.39 -14.77
CA ASN A 312 22.67 25.38 -13.79
C ASN A 312 22.23 23.95 -13.51
N SER A 313 22.11 23.12 -14.54
CA SER A 313 21.77 21.71 -14.42
C SER A 313 22.74 20.96 -13.50
N LYS A 314 24.05 21.08 -13.75
CA LYS A 314 25.10 20.48 -12.90
C LYS A 314 25.03 20.93 -11.45
N LYS A 315 24.74 22.24 -11.20
CA LYS A 315 24.56 22.77 -9.85
C LYS A 315 23.46 22.04 -9.09
N TYR A 316 22.32 21.84 -9.71
CA TYR A 316 21.16 21.21 -9.06
C TYR A 316 21.29 19.68 -9.00
N TYR A 317 21.92 18.99 -9.96
CA TYR A 317 22.28 17.58 -9.81
C TYR A 317 23.23 17.35 -8.62
N ASN A 318 24.23 18.21 -8.46
CA ASN A 318 25.11 18.18 -7.29
C ASN A 318 24.36 18.45 -5.98
N ALA A 319 23.38 19.37 -5.98
CA ALA A 319 22.54 19.63 -4.81
C ALA A 319 21.66 18.42 -4.44
N SER A 320 21.12 17.72 -5.45
CA SER A 320 20.41 16.45 -5.27
C SER A 320 21.31 15.38 -4.66
N LEU A 321 22.50 15.16 -5.20
CA LEU A 321 23.48 14.16 -4.72
C LEU A 321 24.01 14.45 -3.31
N LYS A 322 24.09 15.72 -2.88
CA LYS A 322 24.49 16.10 -1.52
C LYS A 322 23.49 15.64 -0.46
N LYS A 323 22.24 15.49 -0.82
CA LYS A 323 21.23 14.93 0.07
C LYS A 323 21.41 13.41 0.08
N ARG A 324 21.69 12.84 1.27
CA ARG A 324 21.74 11.39 1.41
C ARG A 324 20.36 10.80 1.23
N THR A 325 20.21 9.92 0.25
CA THR A 325 18.98 9.19 -0.08
C THR A 325 19.32 7.72 -0.30
N ASP A 326 18.34 6.85 -0.05
CA ASP A 326 18.43 5.41 -0.35
C ASP A 326 17.90 5.08 -1.76
N ASP A 327 17.39 6.09 -2.50
CA ASP A 327 16.91 5.94 -3.88
C ASP A 327 18.10 5.84 -4.85
N LYS A 328 18.55 4.60 -5.07
CA LYS A 328 19.67 4.30 -5.96
C LYS A 328 19.42 4.73 -7.42
N TYR A 329 18.17 4.66 -7.87
CA TYR A 329 17.82 5.08 -9.24
C TYR A 329 17.91 6.59 -9.39
N LEU A 330 17.48 7.36 -8.39
CA LEU A 330 17.65 8.82 -8.40
C LEU A 330 19.12 9.20 -8.43
N ILE A 331 19.95 8.55 -7.61
CA ILE A 331 21.41 8.78 -7.59
C ILE A 331 22.02 8.43 -8.94
N ALA A 332 21.70 7.26 -9.50
CA ALA A 332 22.17 6.81 -10.80
C ALA A 332 21.74 7.76 -11.92
N SER A 333 20.49 8.23 -11.90
CA SER A 333 19.98 9.21 -12.87
C SER A 333 20.74 10.53 -12.81
N ASN A 334 21.02 11.05 -11.60
CA ASN A 334 21.83 12.26 -11.44
C ASN A 334 23.25 12.10 -12.04
N TYR A 335 23.93 10.98 -11.72
CA TYR A 335 25.27 10.71 -12.24
C TYR A 335 25.27 10.54 -13.76
N ARG A 336 24.30 9.80 -14.29
CA ARG A 336 24.16 9.61 -15.74
C ARG A 336 23.98 10.93 -16.48
N ASN A 337 23.03 11.76 -16.02
CA ASN A 337 22.75 13.04 -16.68
C ASN A 337 23.96 14.00 -16.60
N MET A 338 24.71 13.98 -15.48
CA MET A 338 25.96 14.71 -15.37
C MET A 338 27.01 14.17 -16.35
N ALA A 339 27.09 12.84 -16.51
CA ALA A 339 28.00 12.23 -17.46
C ALA A 339 27.68 12.65 -18.91
N ASP A 340 26.40 12.65 -19.27
CA ASP A 340 25.92 13.08 -20.59
C ASP A 340 26.33 14.54 -20.87
N ILE A 341 26.15 15.46 -19.90
CA ILE A 341 26.58 16.86 -20.02
C ILE A 341 28.09 16.98 -20.23
N TYR A 342 28.90 16.24 -19.48
CA TYR A 342 30.37 16.27 -19.64
C TYR A 342 30.82 15.62 -20.96
N PHE A 343 30.07 14.61 -21.41
CA PHE A 343 30.35 13.98 -22.71
C PHE A 343 30.09 14.95 -23.87
N ASP A 344 28.96 15.68 -23.82
CA ASP A 344 28.60 16.72 -24.82
C ASP A 344 29.62 17.88 -24.84
N ASP A 345 30.19 18.22 -23.65
CA ASP A 345 31.27 19.18 -23.52
C ASP A 345 32.64 18.65 -23.97
N ALA A 346 32.75 17.43 -24.53
CA ALA A 346 33.98 16.74 -24.91
C ALA A 346 34.94 16.49 -23.71
N LYS A 347 34.47 16.51 -22.47
CA LYS A 347 35.22 16.23 -21.24
C LYS A 347 35.16 14.73 -20.91
N TYR A 348 35.65 13.88 -21.78
CA TYR A 348 35.45 12.43 -21.73
C TYR A 348 35.96 11.76 -20.47
N SER A 349 37.07 12.23 -19.89
CA SER A 349 37.57 11.68 -18.61
C SER A 349 36.61 11.89 -17.45
N GLN A 350 35.98 13.07 -17.38
CA GLN A 350 34.98 13.37 -16.36
C GLN A 350 33.67 12.59 -16.63
N ALA A 351 33.22 12.55 -17.89
CA ALA A 351 32.06 11.75 -18.29
C ALA A 351 32.23 10.28 -17.89
N PHE A 352 33.41 9.69 -18.15
CA PHE A 352 33.72 8.32 -17.75
C PHE A 352 33.55 8.09 -16.25
N SER A 353 34.10 8.99 -15.41
CA SER A 353 33.99 8.86 -13.96
C SER A 353 32.55 8.91 -13.46
N TYR A 354 31.68 9.72 -14.08
CA TYR A 354 30.27 9.79 -13.74
C TYR A 354 29.48 8.58 -14.26
N TYR A 355 29.77 8.05 -15.46
CA TYR A 355 29.18 6.79 -15.92
C TYR A 355 29.57 5.61 -15.03
N ASP A 356 30.82 5.53 -14.60
CA ASP A 356 31.25 4.50 -13.64
C ASP A 356 30.49 4.60 -12.32
N SER A 357 30.34 5.83 -11.80
CA SER A 357 29.53 6.08 -10.59
C SER A 357 28.07 5.66 -10.77
N THR A 358 27.51 5.85 -11.96
CA THR A 358 26.15 5.37 -12.29
C THR A 358 26.05 3.86 -12.16
N LEU A 359 27.01 3.13 -12.75
CA LEU A 359 27.04 1.67 -12.74
C LEU A 359 27.17 1.10 -11.32
N VAL A 360 27.93 1.77 -10.45
CA VAL A 360 28.08 1.36 -9.04
C VAL A 360 26.75 1.41 -8.30
N GLN A 361 25.86 2.36 -8.62
CA GLN A 361 24.56 2.49 -7.95
C GLN A 361 23.54 1.44 -8.41
N LEU A 362 23.66 0.95 -9.65
CA LEU A 362 22.70 0.01 -10.23
C LEU A 362 23.02 -1.42 -9.80
N ASN A 363 22.00 -2.16 -9.36
CA ASN A 363 22.13 -3.58 -9.10
C ASN A 363 22.41 -4.30 -10.44
N PRO A 364 23.34 -5.28 -10.51
CA PRO A 364 23.57 -6.10 -11.70
C PRO A 364 22.30 -6.70 -12.32
N ARG A 365 21.28 -7.00 -11.49
CA ARG A 365 19.98 -7.52 -11.96
C ARG A 365 19.05 -6.46 -12.57
N THR A 366 19.37 -5.18 -12.44
CA THR A 366 18.58 -4.07 -12.99
C THR A 366 19.20 -3.50 -14.27
N ARG A 367 20.22 -4.16 -14.80
CA ARG A 367 20.88 -3.81 -16.09
C ARG A 367 20.17 -4.39 -17.31
N GLU A 368 19.19 -5.27 -17.11
CA GLU A 368 18.29 -5.79 -18.12
C GLU A 368 17.03 -4.90 -18.22
#